data_05fc7eb560c489acdd84bc5061212a3f
#
_entry.id   05fc7eb560c489acdd84bc5061212a3f
#
_cell.length_a   1.000
_cell.length_b   1.000
_cell.length_c   1.000
_cell.angle_alpha   90.00
_cell.angle_beta   90.00
_cell.angle_gamma   90.00
#
_symmetry.space_group_name_H-M   'P 1'
#
loop_
_entity.id
_entity.type
_entity.pdbx_description
1 polymer ?
#
loop_
_entity_poly.entity_id
_entity_poly.type
_entity_poly.pdbx_seq_one_letter_code
_entity_poly.pdbx_strand_id
1 'polypeptide(L)'
;MLLVRHINMFFQFYDIEKDKGTIVMLDGKTVTPLYVQLMNQIEEKIRCGVYQPGERLQSESEMAKTFGVSIITVRSAVSGLVEKGLVEKKQGKGTFVSKPKFTKDMKNLQSFTEMCRYMGMEPGGKMLENCLASPDDKTRKLLGLEKDIQVISISRLRYADGQPVAIEKNYFPTKYAFLLDETFDNNSLFSFLHEKAKVTVSASEKWIGLCRATASEAKLLEVKKGSSLLFIKSVTYTQDNEPLYVGVQIFNGENC
;
A
#
# COMPACT_ATOMS: atom_id res chain seq x y z
N MET A 1 -12.44 17.55 -43.71
CA MET A 1 -12.82 18.76 -42.99
C MET A 1 -13.86 18.37 -41.93
N LEU A 2 -13.42 17.99 -40.76
CA LEU A 2 -14.28 17.76 -39.60
C LEU A 2 -13.51 18.21 -38.35
N LEU A 3 -14.07 19.20 -37.67
CA LEU A 3 -13.60 19.91 -36.50
C LEU A 3 -13.57 18.95 -35.30
N VAL A 4 -12.40 18.72 -34.71
CA VAL A 4 -12.31 18.15 -33.35
C VAL A 4 -12.21 19.33 -32.39
N ARG A 5 -13.29 19.57 -31.62
CA ARG A 5 -13.36 20.55 -30.55
C ARG A 5 -12.49 20.07 -29.38
N HIS A 6 -11.49 20.86 -29.07
CA HIS A 6 -10.75 20.80 -27.80
C HIS A 6 -11.69 21.18 -26.65
N ILE A 7 -11.91 20.24 -25.75
CA ILE A 7 -12.47 20.53 -24.43
C ILE A 7 -11.28 20.87 -23.53
N ASN A 8 -10.99 22.16 -23.41
CA ASN A 8 -10.13 22.69 -22.36
C ASN A 8 -10.90 22.60 -21.03
N MET A 9 -10.60 21.58 -20.23
CA MET A 9 -11.02 21.53 -18.84
C MET A 9 -9.98 22.31 -18.03
N PHE A 10 -10.30 23.56 -17.72
CA PHE A 10 -9.56 24.40 -16.78
C PHE A 10 -9.59 23.70 -15.40
N PHE A 11 -8.52 23.02 -15.03
CA PHE A 11 -8.21 22.77 -13.64
C PHE A 11 -7.76 24.11 -13.04
N GLN A 12 -8.67 24.75 -12.34
CA GLN A 12 -8.34 25.82 -11.42
C GLN A 12 -7.52 25.19 -10.30
N PHE A 13 -6.20 25.38 -10.34
CA PHE A 13 -5.33 25.18 -9.19
C PHE A 13 -5.76 26.16 -8.10
N TYR A 14 -6.58 25.69 -7.19
CA TYR A 14 -6.82 26.37 -5.94
C TYR A 14 -5.53 26.31 -5.13
N ASP A 15 -5.05 27.46 -4.72
CA ASP A 15 -3.87 27.69 -3.89
C ASP A 15 -4.00 26.91 -2.57
N ILE A 16 -3.38 25.69 -2.49
CA ILE A 16 -3.50 24.78 -1.35
C ILE A 16 -2.64 25.24 -0.16
N GLU A 17 -1.88 26.32 -0.29
CA GLU A 17 -0.94 26.74 0.76
C GLU A 17 -1.51 27.65 1.86
N LYS A 18 -2.75 28.11 1.79
CA LYS A 18 -3.27 29.14 2.74
C LYS A 18 -4.26 28.67 3.79
N ASP A 19 -4.69 27.41 3.82
CA ASP A 19 -5.79 26.99 4.74
C ASP A 19 -5.46 25.79 5.65
N LYS A 20 -4.21 25.66 6.07
CA LYS A 20 -3.80 24.67 7.07
C LYS A 20 -4.27 25.05 8.47
N GLY A 21 -5.58 24.98 8.73
CA GLY A 21 -6.09 25.19 10.09
C GLY A 21 -7.42 25.88 10.25
N THR A 22 -8.02 26.37 9.18
CA THR A 22 -9.31 27.06 9.27
C THR A 22 -10.41 26.07 9.66
N ILE A 23 -11.03 26.30 10.82
CA ILE A 23 -12.26 25.61 11.22
C ILE A 23 -13.40 26.26 10.45
N VAL A 24 -13.93 25.55 9.46
CA VAL A 24 -15.14 26.00 8.77
C VAL A 24 -16.31 25.78 9.73
N MET A 25 -17.04 26.86 10.05
CA MET A 25 -18.22 26.79 10.91
C MET A 25 -19.26 25.85 10.27
N LEU A 26 -19.77 24.92 11.08
CA LEU A 26 -20.81 24.00 10.61
C LEU A 26 -22.12 24.78 10.48
N ASP A 27 -22.83 24.59 9.35
CA ASP A 27 -24.07 25.31 9.06
C ASP A 27 -25.29 24.40 9.26
N GLY A 28 -26.07 24.68 10.31
CA GLY A 28 -27.31 23.96 10.63
C GLY A 28 -28.48 24.24 9.67
N LYS A 29 -28.33 25.18 8.72
CA LYS A 29 -29.37 25.54 7.75
C LYS A 29 -29.23 24.75 6.42
N THR A 30 -28.13 24.04 6.23
CA THR A 30 -27.94 23.20 5.02
C THR A 30 -28.68 21.88 5.12
N VAL A 31 -28.97 21.28 3.96
CA VAL A 31 -29.60 19.94 3.87
C VAL A 31 -28.69 18.84 4.45
N THR A 32 -27.36 19.09 4.49
CA THR A 32 -26.38 18.12 5.00
C THR A 32 -26.35 18.13 6.52
N PRO A 33 -26.61 16.99 7.19
CA PRO A 33 -26.59 16.91 8.65
C PRO A 33 -25.24 17.36 9.25
N LEU A 34 -25.25 18.00 10.41
CA LEU A 34 -24.06 18.53 11.07
C LEU A 34 -22.98 17.46 11.32
N TYR A 35 -23.36 16.23 11.64
CA TYR A 35 -22.39 15.14 11.84
C TYR A 35 -21.66 14.76 10.54
N VAL A 36 -22.35 14.84 9.39
CA VAL A 36 -21.73 14.59 8.07
C VAL A 36 -20.77 15.71 7.72
N GLN A 37 -21.13 16.96 7.96
CA GLN A 37 -20.24 18.10 7.74
C GLN A 37 -18.97 17.99 8.59
N LEU A 38 -19.11 17.66 9.88
CA LEU A 38 -17.99 17.46 10.80
C LEU A 38 -17.12 16.28 10.36
N MET A 39 -17.73 15.16 9.98
CA MET A 39 -17.03 13.99 9.46
C MET A 39 -16.18 14.34 8.24
N ASN A 40 -16.76 15.06 7.26
CA ASN A 40 -16.06 15.46 6.04
C ASN A 40 -14.92 16.44 6.33
N GLN A 41 -15.07 17.37 7.28
CA GLN A 41 -13.98 18.26 7.66
C GLN A 41 -12.79 17.53 8.31
N ILE A 42 -13.08 16.55 9.20
CA ILE A 42 -12.02 15.75 9.81
C ILE A 42 -11.35 14.85 8.76
N GLU A 43 -12.12 14.22 7.88
CA GLU A 43 -11.63 13.42 6.77
C GLU A 43 -10.68 14.23 5.88
N GLU A 44 -11.07 15.46 5.51
CA GLU A 44 -10.24 16.35 4.70
C GLU A 44 -8.93 16.72 5.42
N LYS A 45 -8.98 17.02 6.73
CA LYS A 45 -7.79 17.32 7.54
C LYS A 45 -6.84 16.12 7.63
N ILE A 46 -7.36 14.89 7.69
CA ILE A 46 -6.56 13.66 7.63
C ILE A 46 -5.93 13.54 6.23
N ARG A 47 -6.71 13.72 5.17
CA ARG A 47 -6.25 13.60 3.79
C ARG A 47 -5.18 14.63 3.42
N CYS A 48 -5.33 15.86 3.89
CA CYS A 48 -4.35 16.94 3.67
C CYS A 48 -3.16 16.88 4.65
N GLY A 49 -3.09 15.85 5.52
CA GLY A 49 -1.98 15.68 6.45
C GLY A 49 -1.94 16.69 7.60
N VAL A 50 -3.03 17.40 7.87
CA VAL A 50 -3.16 18.26 9.08
C VAL A 50 -3.21 17.38 10.33
N TYR A 51 -3.94 16.26 10.26
CA TYR A 51 -3.88 15.20 11.26
C TYR A 51 -3.01 14.07 10.75
N GLN A 52 -1.94 13.75 11.48
CA GLN A 52 -0.98 12.73 11.09
C GLN A 52 -1.45 11.31 11.46
N PRO A 53 -1.09 10.26 10.70
CA PRO A 53 -1.35 8.87 11.07
C PRO A 53 -0.82 8.54 12.48
N GLY A 54 -1.70 8.00 13.33
CA GLY A 54 -1.41 7.69 14.73
C GLY A 54 -1.56 8.88 15.68
N GLU A 55 -1.84 10.08 15.19
CA GLU A 55 -2.12 11.25 16.02
C GLU A 55 -3.42 11.08 16.79
N ARG A 56 -3.43 11.57 18.04
CA ARG A 56 -4.63 11.59 18.87
C ARG A 56 -5.50 12.78 18.50
N LEU A 57 -6.74 12.52 18.13
CA LEU A 57 -7.74 13.57 17.93
C LEU A 57 -8.15 14.19 19.29
N GLN A 58 -8.68 15.40 19.21
CA GLN A 58 -9.34 16.04 20.35
C GLN A 58 -10.40 15.09 20.94
N SER A 59 -10.65 15.19 22.25
CA SER A 59 -11.74 14.46 22.90
C SER A 59 -13.10 14.89 22.34
N GLU A 60 -14.12 14.03 22.47
CA GLU A 60 -15.47 14.33 22.00
C GLU A 60 -16.01 15.65 22.61
N SER A 61 -15.66 15.94 23.86
CA SER A 61 -16.05 17.18 24.54
C SER A 61 -15.31 18.41 24.03
N GLU A 62 -14.02 18.29 23.71
CA GLU A 62 -13.23 19.37 23.10
C GLU A 62 -13.72 19.64 21.69
N MET A 63 -13.94 18.63 20.85
CA MET A 63 -14.52 18.77 19.52
C MET A 63 -15.91 19.44 19.57
N ALA A 64 -16.77 19.05 20.51
CA ALA A 64 -18.08 19.65 20.66
C ALA A 64 -17.99 21.17 20.92
N LYS A 65 -17.05 21.58 21.76
CA LYS A 65 -16.78 23.01 22.03
C LYS A 65 -16.17 23.71 20.80
N THR A 66 -15.18 23.09 20.16
CA THR A 66 -14.46 23.65 19.02
C THR A 66 -15.36 23.90 17.81
N PHE A 67 -16.29 22.97 17.54
CA PHE A 67 -17.18 23.04 16.37
C PHE A 67 -18.58 23.56 16.70
N GLY A 68 -18.87 23.90 17.97
CA GLY A 68 -20.17 24.45 18.40
C GLY A 68 -21.34 23.48 18.23
N VAL A 69 -21.12 22.17 18.40
CA VAL A 69 -22.13 21.13 18.20
C VAL A 69 -22.31 20.27 19.45
N SER A 70 -23.40 19.47 19.47
CA SER A 70 -23.62 18.53 20.57
C SER A 70 -22.60 17.38 20.60
N ILE A 71 -22.31 16.82 21.77
CA ILE A 71 -21.46 15.63 21.92
C ILE A 71 -22.02 14.45 21.11
N ILE A 72 -23.35 14.34 20.97
CA ILE A 72 -24.00 13.29 20.17
C ILE A 72 -23.64 13.46 18.69
N THR A 73 -23.64 14.70 18.19
CA THR A 73 -23.21 15.01 16.80
C THR A 73 -21.76 14.59 16.58
N VAL A 74 -20.87 14.90 17.53
CA VAL A 74 -19.45 14.48 17.46
C VAL A 74 -19.33 12.95 17.48
N ARG A 75 -20.06 12.26 18.36
CA ARG A 75 -20.05 10.78 18.42
C ARG A 75 -20.47 10.16 17.10
N SER A 76 -21.51 10.69 16.48
CA SER A 76 -21.98 10.21 15.17
C SER A 76 -20.93 10.42 14.08
N ALA A 77 -20.30 11.61 14.06
CA ALA A 77 -19.22 11.89 13.11
C ALA A 77 -18.00 10.95 13.31
N VAL A 78 -17.56 10.80 14.57
CA VAL A 78 -16.44 9.89 14.90
C VAL A 78 -16.79 8.44 14.58
N SER A 79 -18.03 7.99 14.83
CA SER A 79 -18.46 6.64 14.45
C SER A 79 -18.41 6.41 12.95
N GLY A 80 -18.85 7.38 12.14
CA GLY A 80 -18.73 7.31 10.68
C GLY A 80 -17.27 7.28 10.21
N LEU A 81 -16.36 8.02 10.87
CA LEU A 81 -14.94 7.95 10.58
C LEU A 81 -14.31 6.59 10.95
N VAL A 82 -14.79 5.95 12.05
CA VAL A 82 -14.38 4.59 12.43
C VAL A 82 -14.86 3.58 11.40
N GLU A 83 -16.12 3.66 10.94
CA GLU A 83 -16.66 2.79 9.89
C GLU A 83 -15.88 2.92 8.57
N LYS A 84 -15.44 4.13 8.24
CA LYS A 84 -14.55 4.39 7.09
C LYS A 84 -13.10 3.94 7.34
N GLY A 85 -12.74 3.50 8.55
CA GLY A 85 -11.37 3.11 8.90
C GLY A 85 -10.38 4.27 9.01
N LEU A 86 -10.85 5.53 9.02
CA LEU A 86 -10.00 6.73 9.08
C LEU A 86 -9.50 7.04 10.49
N VAL A 87 -10.23 6.58 11.51
CA VAL A 87 -9.84 6.71 12.92
C VAL A 87 -10.12 5.41 13.68
N GLU A 88 -9.40 5.19 14.78
CA GLU A 88 -9.61 4.08 15.70
C GLU A 88 -9.87 4.58 17.12
N LYS A 89 -10.83 3.98 17.83
CA LYS A 89 -11.05 4.24 19.26
C LYS A 89 -10.24 3.26 20.09
N LYS A 90 -9.39 3.79 20.98
CA LYS A 90 -8.63 3.00 21.97
C LYS A 90 -9.27 3.23 23.34
N GLN A 91 -9.83 2.18 23.93
CA GLN A 91 -10.53 2.26 25.21
C GLN A 91 -9.67 2.93 26.27
N GLY A 92 -10.20 3.95 26.94
CA GLY A 92 -9.50 4.75 27.96
C GLY A 92 -8.38 5.67 27.45
N LYS A 93 -8.02 5.60 26.17
CA LYS A 93 -6.91 6.39 25.59
C LYS A 93 -7.38 7.50 24.64
N GLY A 94 -8.54 7.34 24.01
CA GLY A 94 -9.12 8.31 23.10
C GLY A 94 -9.29 7.80 21.67
N THR A 95 -9.50 8.73 20.74
CA THR A 95 -9.62 8.47 19.29
C THR A 95 -8.33 8.88 18.60
N PHE A 96 -7.83 8.03 17.71
CA PHE A 96 -6.57 8.23 17.01
C PHE A 96 -6.80 8.14 15.50
N VAL A 97 -6.07 8.92 14.72
CA VAL A 97 -6.05 8.76 13.26
C VAL A 97 -5.49 7.39 12.94
N SER A 98 -6.22 6.64 12.13
CA SER A 98 -5.76 5.31 11.71
C SER A 98 -4.46 5.43 10.93
N LYS A 99 -3.53 4.52 11.19
CA LYS A 99 -2.41 4.35 10.28
C LYS A 99 -2.96 3.76 8.99
N PRO A 100 -2.56 4.28 7.81
CA PRO A 100 -3.01 3.70 6.56
C PRO A 100 -2.64 2.21 6.54
N LYS A 101 -3.64 1.36 6.30
CA LYS A 101 -3.39 -0.06 6.11
C LYS A 101 -2.96 -0.27 4.67
N PHE A 102 -1.87 -1.00 4.51
CA PHE A 102 -1.42 -1.41 3.21
C PHE A 102 -2.42 -2.44 2.63
N THR A 103 -3.20 -2.05 1.64
CA THR A 103 -4.16 -2.93 0.97
C THR A 103 -3.62 -3.37 -0.38
N LYS A 104 -3.66 -4.68 -0.68
CA LYS A 104 -3.26 -5.23 -1.96
C LYS A 104 -4.48 -5.57 -2.79
N ASP A 105 -4.70 -4.86 -3.90
CA ASP A 105 -5.68 -5.26 -4.90
C ASP A 105 -5.21 -6.55 -5.58
N MET A 106 -5.98 -7.62 -5.42
CA MET A 106 -5.65 -8.93 -5.95
C MET A 106 -6.16 -9.14 -7.38
N LYS A 107 -7.03 -8.25 -7.87
CA LYS A 107 -7.62 -8.34 -9.22
C LYS A 107 -6.73 -7.71 -10.28
N ASN A 108 -5.98 -6.68 -9.91
CA ASN A 108 -5.13 -5.95 -10.82
C ASN A 108 -3.66 -6.40 -10.72
N LEU A 109 -2.98 -6.44 -11.88
CA LEU A 109 -1.55 -6.67 -11.98
C LEU A 109 -0.84 -5.33 -11.76
N GLN A 110 -0.60 -5.00 -10.50
CA GLN A 110 0.12 -3.79 -10.11
C GLN A 110 1.45 -4.15 -9.46
N SER A 111 2.49 -3.39 -9.78
CA SER A 111 3.74 -3.43 -9.04
C SER A 111 3.52 -2.90 -7.62
N PHE A 112 4.41 -3.24 -6.69
CA PHE A 112 4.39 -2.67 -5.34
C PHE A 112 4.44 -1.13 -5.36
N THR A 113 5.25 -0.56 -6.24
CA THR A 113 5.42 0.88 -6.42
C THR A 113 4.11 1.56 -6.86
N GLU A 114 3.42 0.99 -7.86
CA GLU A 114 2.13 1.50 -8.33
C GLU A 114 1.06 1.40 -7.26
N MET A 115 1.06 0.30 -6.52
CA MET A 115 0.11 0.08 -5.43
C MET A 115 0.29 1.11 -4.30
N CYS A 116 1.55 1.40 -3.88
CA CYS A 116 1.82 2.45 -2.91
C CYS A 116 1.34 3.83 -3.42
N ARG A 117 1.67 4.17 -4.67
CA ARG A 117 1.24 5.44 -5.27
C ARG A 117 -0.27 5.57 -5.36
N TYR A 118 -0.97 4.50 -5.72
CA TYR A 118 -2.44 4.47 -5.73
C TYR A 118 -3.05 4.74 -4.36
N MET A 119 -2.37 4.28 -3.28
CA MET A 119 -2.77 4.54 -1.89
C MET A 119 -2.27 5.88 -1.34
N GLY A 120 -1.57 6.68 -2.15
CA GLY A 120 -0.97 7.94 -1.70
C GLY A 120 0.24 7.77 -0.77
N MET A 121 0.87 6.58 -0.77
CA MET A 121 2.04 6.27 0.05
C MET A 121 3.33 6.38 -0.77
N GLU A 122 4.42 6.77 -0.10
CA GLU A 122 5.76 6.77 -0.71
C GLU A 122 6.35 5.36 -0.72
N PRO A 123 6.61 4.76 -1.91
CA PRO A 123 7.18 3.43 -2.02
C PRO A 123 8.68 3.45 -1.74
N GLY A 124 9.15 2.48 -0.96
CA GLY A 124 10.56 2.25 -0.71
C GLY A 124 10.95 0.77 -0.88
N GLY A 125 12.26 0.54 -0.97
CA GLY A 125 12.79 -0.83 -1.03
C GLY A 125 14.27 -0.87 -0.72
N LYS A 126 14.68 -1.96 -0.09
CA LYS A 126 16.08 -2.30 0.16
C LYS A 126 16.34 -3.71 -0.35
N MET A 127 17.30 -3.86 -1.22
CA MET A 127 17.74 -5.17 -1.68
C MET A 127 18.43 -5.92 -0.54
N LEU A 128 18.00 -7.14 -0.29
CA LEU A 128 18.56 -8.03 0.73
C LEU A 128 19.53 -9.03 0.09
N GLU A 129 19.17 -9.52 -1.10
CA GLU A 129 19.94 -10.54 -1.81
C GLU A 129 19.67 -10.46 -3.32
N ASN A 130 20.70 -10.67 -4.13
CA ASN A 130 20.62 -10.87 -5.58
C ASN A 130 21.68 -11.89 -5.98
N CYS A 131 21.28 -13.14 -6.24
CA CYS A 131 22.22 -14.22 -6.51
C CYS A 131 21.60 -15.36 -7.31
N LEU A 132 22.45 -16.28 -7.81
CA LEU A 132 22.01 -17.58 -8.29
C LEU A 132 21.64 -18.48 -7.11
N ALA A 133 20.51 -19.18 -7.22
CA ALA A 133 19.99 -20.08 -6.19
C ALA A 133 19.38 -21.33 -6.81
N SER A 134 19.35 -22.43 -6.04
CA SER A 134 18.60 -23.63 -6.40
C SER A 134 17.13 -23.43 -5.96
N PRO A 135 16.16 -23.49 -6.88
CA PRO A 135 14.75 -23.34 -6.54
C PRO A 135 14.22 -24.59 -5.84
N ASP A 136 13.19 -24.42 -5.01
CA ASP A 136 12.42 -25.57 -4.52
C ASP A 136 11.68 -26.27 -5.68
N ASP A 137 11.27 -27.52 -5.48
CA ASP A 137 10.58 -28.32 -6.51
C ASP A 137 9.30 -27.66 -7.03
N LYS A 138 8.57 -26.96 -6.15
CA LYS A 138 7.34 -26.26 -6.52
C LYS A 138 7.64 -25.05 -7.41
N THR A 139 8.63 -24.25 -7.06
CA THR A 139 9.09 -23.10 -7.84
C THR A 139 9.63 -23.56 -9.19
N ARG A 140 10.44 -24.62 -9.21
CA ARG A 140 10.98 -25.21 -10.43
C ARG A 140 9.86 -25.64 -11.40
N LYS A 141 8.86 -26.38 -10.91
CA LYS A 141 7.69 -26.81 -11.69
C LYS A 141 6.89 -25.61 -12.24
N LEU A 142 6.66 -24.58 -11.42
CA LEU A 142 5.93 -23.39 -11.84
C LEU A 142 6.65 -22.59 -12.92
N LEU A 143 7.99 -22.62 -12.94
CA LEU A 143 8.81 -21.98 -13.97
C LEU A 143 9.04 -22.89 -15.20
N GLY A 144 8.57 -24.14 -15.19
CA GLY A 144 8.81 -25.09 -16.28
C GLY A 144 10.28 -25.51 -16.45
N LEU A 145 11.08 -25.47 -15.38
CA LEU A 145 12.51 -25.73 -15.44
C LEU A 145 12.83 -27.22 -15.21
N GLU A 146 13.86 -27.71 -15.88
CA GLU A 146 14.41 -29.04 -15.65
C GLU A 146 15.09 -29.16 -14.27
N LYS A 147 15.42 -30.41 -13.90
CA LYS A 147 16.15 -30.70 -12.66
C LYS A 147 17.53 -30.06 -12.71
N ASP A 148 18.01 -29.60 -11.54
CA ASP A 148 19.34 -29.00 -11.34
C ASP A 148 19.59 -27.64 -12.03
N ILE A 149 18.57 -27.04 -12.66
CA ILE A 149 18.66 -25.68 -13.20
C ILE A 149 18.54 -24.66 -12.07
N GLN A 150 19.52 -23.76 -11.99
CA GLN A 150 19.50 -22.61 -11.08
C GLN A 150 18.55 -21.51 -11.57
N VAL A 151 18.19 -20.63 -10.65
CA VAL A 151 17.38 -19.42 -10.89
C VAL A 151 18.09 -18.20 -10.32
N ILE A 152 17.71 -17.02 -10.80
CA ILE A 152 18.10 -15.75 -10.18
C ILE A 152 17.14 -15.48 -9.05
N SER A 153 17.65 -15.34 -7.84
CA SER A 153 16.88 -15.01 -6.64
C SER A 153 17.12 -13.56 -6.25
N ILE A 154 16.07 -12.75 -6.31
CA ILE A 154 16.10 -11.34 -5.87
C ILE A 154 15.20 -11.23 -4.64
N SER A 155 15.79 -10.86 -3.49
CA SER A 155 15.06 -10.65 -2.24
C SER A 155 15.13 -9.19 -1.83
N ARG A 156 13.99 -8.61 -1.45
CA ARG A 156 13.88 -7.19 -1.06
C ARG A 156 12.99 -7.01 0.14
N LEU A 157 13.34 -6.06 1.00
CA LEU A 157 12.45 -5.51 2.01
C LEU A 157 11.75 -4.30 1.40
N ARG A 158 10.41 -4.28 1.48
CA ARG A 158 9.58 -3.23 0.89
C ARG A 158 9.03 -2.32 1.97
N TYR A 159 9.08 -1.02 1.70
CA TYR A 159 8.62 0.03 2.61
C TYR A 159 7.45 0.80 1.99
N ALA A 160 6.51 1.23 2.82
CA ALA A 160 5.50 2.24 2.50
C ALA A 160 5.58 3.33 3.57
N ASP A 161 5.77 4.59 3.18
CA ASP A 161 6.01 5.73 4.09
C ASP A 161 7.12 5.45 5.11
N GLY A 162 8.21 4.81 4.65
CA GLY A 162 9.35 4.46 5.50
C GLY A 162 9.13 3.30 6.47
N GLN A 163 7.93 2.72 6.54
CA GLN A 163 7.63 1.55 7.39
C GLN A 163 7.82 0.24 6.61
N PRO A 164 8.46 -0.79 7.19
CA PRO A 164 8.61 -2.08 6.54
C PRO A 164 7.25 -2.79 6.48
N VAL A 165 6.79 -3.09 5.27
CA VAL A 165 5.46 -3.70 5.05
C VAL A 165 5.51 -5.10 4.46
N ALA A 166 6.56 -5.42 3.68
CA ALA A 166 6.67 -6.75 3.08
C ALA A 166 8.12 -7.18 2.83
N ILE A 167 8.34 -8.49 2.90
CA ILE A 167 9.52 -9.15 2.32
C ILE A 167 9.06 -9.75 0.99
N GLU A 168 9.76 -9.43 -0.08
CA GLU A 168 9.49 -9.91 -1.43
C GLU A 168 10.68 -10.72 -1.91
N LYS A 169 10.44 -11.94 -2.42
CA LYS A 169 11.45 -12.79 -3.04
C LYS A 169 10.95 -13.26 -4.39
N ASN A 170 11.72 -12.99 -5.43
CA ASN A 170 11.38 -13.31 -6.82
C ASN A 170 12.43 -14.25 -7.41
N TYR A 171 11.98 -15.31 -8.07
CA TYR A 171 12.80 -16.32 -8.71
C TYR A 171 12.61 -16.27 -10.22
N PHE A 172 13.64 -15.87 -10.95
CA PHE A 172 13.63 -15.73 -12.41
C PHE A 172 14.43 -16.87 -13.08
N PRO A 173 13.98 -17.34 -14.26
CA PRO A 173 14.82 -18.18 -15.11
C PRO A 173 16.14 -17.48 -15.46
N THR A 174 17.21 -18.25 -15.68
CA THR A 174 18.55 -17.73 -15.99
C THR A 174 18.64 -16.96 -17.30
N LYS A 175 17.63 -17.04 -18.19
CA LYS A 175 17.55 -16.18 -19.38
C LYS A 175 17.50 -14.68 -19.03
N TYR A 176 17.20 -14.35 -17.77
CA TYR A 176 17.22 -12.98 -17.23
C TYR A 176 18.48 -12.69 -16.40
N ALA A 177 19.63 -13.32 -16.73
CA ALA A 177 20.89 -13.19 -15.97
C ALA A 177 21.38 -11.75 -15.81
N PHE A 178 21.02 -10.84 -16.72
CA PHE A 178 21.32 -9.41 -16.62
C PHE A 178 20.76 -8.77 -15.32
N LEU A 179 19.81 -9.40 -14.64
CA LEU A 179 19.30 -8.93 -13.36
C LEU A 179 20.33 -9.05 -12.23
N LEU A 180 21.34 -9.92 -12.35
CA LEU A 180 22.37 -10.12 -11.33
C LEU A 180 23.28 -8.89 -11.17
N ASP A 181 23.48 -8.12 -12.23
CA ASP A 181 24.35 -6.93 -12.23
C ASP A 181 23.61 -5.66 -11.77
N GLU A 182 22.33 -5.78 -11.40
CA GLU A 182 21.49 -4.63 -11.09
C GLU A 182 21.15 -4.53 -9.60
N THR A 183 20.90 -3.30 -9.15
CA THR A 183 20.40 -3.01 -7.81
C THR A 183 18.95 -2.50 -7.88
N PHE A 184 18.11 -3.01 -6.98
CA PHE A 184 16.66 -2.70 -6.98
C PHE A 184 16.23 -1.96 -5.71
N ASP A 185 17.11 -1.17 -5.11
CA ASP A 185 16.76 -0.27 -4.02
C ASP A 185 15.86 0.84 -4.55
N ASN A 186 14.70 1.03 -3.92
CA ASN A 186 13.69 2.04 -4.28
C ASN A 186 13.16 1.98 -5.73
N ASN A 187 13.64 1.06 -6.56
CA ASN A 187 13.24 0.93 -7.96
C ASN A 187 12.13 -0.10 -8.17
N SER A 188 11.29 0.13 -9.19
CA SER A 188 10.29 -0.83 -9.64
C SER A 188 10.92 -1.90 -10.52
N LEU A 189 10.87 -3.16 -10.08
CA LEU A 189 11.33 -4.30 -10.88
C LEU A 189 10.50 -4.44 -12.18
N PHE A 190 9.20 -4.15 -12.12
CA PHE A 190 8.33 -4.20 -13.30
C PHE A 190 8.70 -3.14 -14.34
N SER A 191 8.93 -1.89 -13.91
CA SER A 191 9.36 -0.83 -14.80
C SER A 191 10.71 -1.17 -15.45
N PHE A 192 11.65 -1.69 -14.65
CA PHE A 192 12.96 -2.11 -15.15
C PHE A 192 12.84 -3.22 -16.21
N LEU A 193 12.05 -4.27 -15.96
CA LEU A 193 11.84 -5.36 -16.92
C LEU A 193 11.19 -4.85 -18.21
N HIS A 194 10.24 -3.93 -18.10
CA HIS A 194 9.60 -3.33 -19.27
C HIS A 194 10.59 -2.49 -20.08
N GLU A 195 11.36 -1.62 -19.43
CA GLU A 195 12.29 -0.71 -20.08
C GLU A 195 13.48 -1.43 -20.71
N LYS A 196 14.10 -2.34 -19.96
CA LYS A 196 15.37 -3.01 -20.35
C LYS A 196 15.14 -4.27 -21.17
N ALA A 197 14.19 -5.11 -20.79
CA ALA A 197 13.96 -6.39 -21.43
C ALA A 197 12.74 -6.40 -22.37
N LYS A 198 12.00 -5.29 -22.47
CA LYS A 198 10.76 -5.19 -23.25
C LYS A 198 9.71 -6.25 -22.86
N VAL A 199 9.80 -6.72 -21.62
CA VAL A 199 8.87 -7.71 -21.07
C VAL A 199 7.69 -7.00 -20.42
N THR A 200 6.48 -7.35 -20.85
CA THR A 200 5.24 -6.87 -20.25
C THR A 200 4.59 -8.01 -19.49
N VAL A 201 4.15 -7.72 -18.27
CA VAL A 201 3.41 -8.66 -17.43
C VAL A 201 1.97 -8.71 -17.91
N SER A 202 1.43 -9.91 -18.19
CA SER A 202 0.07 -10.11 -18.72
C SER A 202 -0.87 -10.74 -17.70
N ALA A 203 -0.41 -11.71 -16.92
CA ALA A 203 -1.23 -12.48 -15.99
C ALA A 203 -0.44 -12.88 -14.74
N SER A 204 -1.14 -13.21 -13.66
CA SER A 204 -0.54 -13.79 -12.47
C SER A 204 -1.52 -14.69 -11.75
N GLU A 205 -1.10 -15.93 -11.48
CA GLU A 205 -1.80 -16.85 -10.59
C GLU A 205 -1.26 -16.69 -9.19
N LYS A 206 -2.13 -16.67 -8.18
CA LYS A 206 -1.74 -16.39 -6.79
C LYS A 206 -2.32 -17.41 -5.83
N TRP A 207 -1.50 -17.85 -4.89
CA TRP A 207 -1.89 -18.65 -3.72
C TRP A 207 -1.69 -17.82 -2.47
N ILE A 208 -2.75 -17.69 -1.68
CA ILE A 208 -2.80 -16.83 -0.48
C ILE A 208 -2.95 -17.73 0.74
N GLY A 209 -2.22 -17.41 1.79
CA GLY A 209 -2.27 -18.11 3.06
C GLY A 209 -1.73 -17.28 4.21
N LEU A 210 -1.66 -17.88 5.36
CA LEU A 210 -1.03 -17.30 6.54
C LEU A 210 0.20 -18.09 6.91
N CYS A 211 1.24 -17.42 7.40
CA CYS A 211 2.41 -18.03 8.00
C CYS A 211 2.76 -17.37 9.34
N ARG A 212 3.71 -17.95 10.06
CA ARG A 212 4.23 -17.40 11.31
C ARG A 212 5.59 -16.79 11.06
N ALA A 213 5.81 -15.57 11.57
CA ALA A 213 7.07 -14.87 11.44
C ALA A 213 8.22 -15.68 12.05
N THR A 214 9.22 -16.00 11.24
CA THR A 214 10.52 -16.49 11.71
C THR A 214 11.27 -15.38 12.46
N ALA A 215 12.36 -15.70 13.12
CA ALA A 215 13.15 -14.69 13.82
C ALA A 215 13.74 -13.63 12.86
N SER A 216 14.17 -14.03 11.65
CA SER A 216 14.71 -13.14 10.63
C SER A 216 13.63 -12.23 10.02
N GLU A 217 12.49 -12.80 9.66
CA GLU A 217 11.34 -12.03 9.12
C GLU A 217 10.79 -11.05 10.16
N ALA A 218 10.69 -11.48 11.42
CA ALA A 218 10.24 -10.64 12.51
C ALA A 218 11.15 -9.41 12.71
N LYS A 219 12.46 -9.60 12.61
CA LYS A 219 13.43 -8.50 12.68
C LYS A 219 13.30 -7.53 11.50
N LEU A 220 13.13 -8.05 10.27
CA LEU A 220 12.99 -7.25 9.06
C LEU A 220 11.67 -6.47 9.03
N LEU A 221 10.57 -7.09 9.45
CA LEU A 221 9.23 -6.49 9.42
C LEU A 221 8.86 -5.74 10.72
N GLU A 222 9.79 -5.67 11.68
CA GLU A 222 9.60 -5.01 12.99
C GLU A 222 8.37 -5.53 13.76
N VAL A 223 8.16 -6.85 13.70
CA VAL A 223 7.08 -7.55 14.42
C VAL A 223 7.66 -8.53 15.45
N LYS A 224 6.81 -9.10 16.29
CA LYS A 224 7.22 -10.16 17.21
C LYS A 224 7.42 -11.49 16.46
N LYS A 225 8.44 -12.28 16.85
CA LYS A 225 8.58 -13.66 16.37
C LYS A 225 7.28 -14.44 16.61
N GLY A 226 6.81 -15.15 15.59
CA GLY A 226 5.55 -15.90 15.65
C GLY A 226 4.30 -15.09 15.35
N SER A 227 4.39 -13.76 15.07
CA SER A 227 3.27 -12.97 14.57
C SER A 227 2.67 -13.59 13.30
N SER A 228 1.38 -13.44 13.13
CA SER A 228 0.70 -13.89 11.90
C SER A 228 1.04 -12.96 10.75
N LEU A 229 1.53 -13.53 9.66
CA LEU A 229 1.89 -12.82 8.45
C LEU A 229 1.02 -13.31 7.29
N LEU A 230 0.66 -12.41 6.37
CA LEU A 230 0.00 -12.77 5.12
C LEU A 230 1.07 -13.28 4.15
N PHE A 231 0.89 -14.51 3.66
CA PHE A 231 1.77 -15.15 2.69
C PHE A 231 1.09 -15.17 1.32
N ILE A 232 1.80 -14.73 0.28
CA ILE A 232 1.33 -14.78 -1.09
C ILE A 232 2.45 -15.40 -1.94
N LYS A 233 2.18 -16.55 -2.55
CA LYS A 233 3.01 -17.13 -3.62
C LYS A 233 2.32 -16.86 -4.95
N SER A 234 3.07 -16.48 -5.97
CA SER A 234 2.52 -16.24 -7.31
C SER A 234 3.44 -16.76 -8.40
N VAL A 235 2.86 -17.13 -9.53
CA VAL A 235 3.58 -17.20 -10.80
C VAL A 235 3.06 -16.08 -11.69
N THR A 236 3.97 -15.35 -12.30
CA THR A 236 3.67 -14.20 -13.15
C THR A 236 4.10 -14.54 -14.56
N TYR A 237 3.27 -14.18 -15.55
CA TYR A 237 3.46 -14.52 -16.96
C TYR A 237 3.73 -13.29 -17.80
N THR A 238 4.49 -13.48 -18.87
CA THR A 238 4.72 -12.48 -19.91
C THR A 238 3.49 -12.35 -20.84
N GLN A 239 3.52 -11.35 -21.74
CA GLN A 239 2.54 -11.19 -22.81
C GLN A 239 2.44 -12.43 -23.73
N ASP A 240 3.49 -13.24 -23.82
CA ASP A 240 3.55 -14.46 -24.62
C ASP A 240 3.10 -15.71 -23.83
N ASN A 241 2.52 -15.48 -22.64
CA ASN A 241 2.07 -16.52 -21.71
C ASN A 241 3.18 -17.46 -21.21
N GLU A 242 4.43 -16.99 -21.19
CA GLU A 242 5.54 -17.71 -20.60
C GLU A 242 5.72 -17.33 -19.13
N PRO A 243 6.08 -18.28 -18.23
CA PRO A 243 6.44 -17.96 -16.85
C PRO A 243 7.61 -16.98 -16.79
N LEU A 244 7.35 -15.78 -16.26
CA LEU A 244 8.36 -14.73 -16.08
C LEU A 244 9.15 -14.95 -14.78
N TYR A 245 8.43 -15.08 -13.67
CA TYR A 245 9.02 -15.38 -12.38
C TYR A 245 7.99 -15.99 -11.42
N VAL A 246 8.50 -16.68 -10.40
CA VAL A 246 7.73 -17.06 -9.21
C VAL A 246 8.06 -16.07 -8.10
N GLY A 247 7.03 -15.41 -7.56
CA GLY A 247 7.14 -14.48 -6.46
C GLY A 247 6.65 -15.08 -5.15
N VAL A 248 7.33 -14.77 -4.06
CA VAL A 248 6.89 -15.00 -2.68
C VAL A 248 6.88 -13.66 -1.97
N GLN A 249 5.74 -13.30 -1.40
CA GLN A 249 5.59 -12.07 -0.62
C GLN A 249 5.04 -12.41 0.75
N ILE A 250 5.64 -11.83 1.77
CA ILE A 250 5.25 -11.98 3.17
C ILE A 250 4.97 -10.57 3.71
N PHE A 251 3.71 -10.30 4.04
CA PHE A 251 3.28 -9.00 4.54
C PHE A 251 3.05 -9.04 6.04
N ASN A 252 3.34 -7.92 6.69
CA ASN A 252 2.92 -7.70 8.07
C ASN A 252 1.39 -7.61 8.14
N GLY A 253 0.74 -8.63 8.69
CA GLY A 253 -0.72 -8.72 8.76
C GLY A 253 -1.38 -7.68 9.69
N GLU A 254 -0.63 -7.01 10.57
CA GLU A 254 -1.16 -5.93 11.40
C GLU A 254 -1.28 -4.60 10.63
N ASN A 255 -0.53 -4.48 9.53
CA ASN A 255 -0.50 -3.30 8.66
C ASN A 255 -1.21 -3.54 7.30
N CYS A 256 -1.86 -4.69 7.11
CA CYS A 256 -2.63 -5.07 5.92
C CYS A 256 -4.14 -5.09 6.19
#